data_8475d68ed427d2d0a09d0741b0eacf22
#
_entry.id   8475d68ed427d2d0a09d0741b0eacf22
#
_cell.length_a   1.000
_cell.length_b   1.000
_cell.length_c   1.000
_cell.angle_alpha   90.00
_cell.angle_beta   90.00
_cell.angle_gamma   90.00
#
_symmetry.space_group_name_H-M   'P 1'
#
loop_
_entity.id
_entity.type
_entity.pdbx_description
1 polymer ?
#
loop_
_entity_poly.entity_id
_entity_poly.type
_entity_poly.pdbx_seq_one_letter_code
_entity_poly.pdbx_strand_id
1 'polypeptide(L)' 'MVKNYRVMVKLADMSQAMGLGSDGCLVNKKMFQLMFDKERAEEVAEIIRGDFPDAVVTVAKF' A
#
# COMPACT_ATOMS: atom_id res chain seq x y z
N MET A 1 -1.87 -12.61 -15.14
CA MET A 1 -1.71 -12.62 -13.69
C MET A 1 -2.86 -11.88 -13.01
N VAL A 2 -3.26 -12.33 -11.85
CA VAL A 2 -4.37 -11.74 -11.12
C VAL A 2 -3.85 -10.59 -10.27
N LYS A 3 -4.47 -9.42 -10.44
CA LYS A 3 -4.13 -8.23 -9.64
C LYS A 3 -5.12 -8.12 -8.48
N ASN A 4 -4.82 -8.77 -7.39
CA ASN A 4 -5.70 -8.79 -6.23
C ASN A 4 -4.99 -8.49 -4.91
N TYR A 5 -3.84 -7.80 -4.98
CA TYR A 5 -3.08 -7.38 -3.82
C TYR A 5 -3.05 -5.86 -3.73
N ARG A 6 -2.96 -5.36 -2.54
CA ARG A 6 -2.86 -3.92 -2.27
C ARG A 6 -1.71 -3.65 -1.33
N VAL A 7 -1.19 -2.43 -1.38
CA VAL A 7 -0.12 -1.99 -0.49
C VAL A 7 -0.74 -1.10 0.58
N MET A 8 -0.60 -1.50 1.84
CA MET A 8 -1.14 -0.76 2.98
C MET A 8 0.00 -0.06 3.69
N VAL A 9 -0.20 1.21 4.01
CA VAL A 9 0.80 2.05 4.67
C VAL A 9 0.20 2.65 5.93
N LYS A 10 0.91 2.49 7.05
CA LYS A 10 0.55 3.14 8.30
C LYS A 10 1.73 3.99 8.74
N LEU A 11 1.57 5.29 8.68
CA LEU A 11 2.57 6.23 9.17
C LEU A 11 2.47 6.36 10.70
N ALA A 12 3.53 6.89 11.32
CA ALA A 12 3.62 6.93 12.79
C ALA A 12 2.47 7.69 13.45
N ASP A 13 1.95 8.71 12.77
CA ASP A 13 0.87 9.55 13.30
C ASP A 13 -0.53 9.08 12.90
N MET A 14 -0.62 7.96 12.19
CA MET A 14 -1.90 7.42 11.75
C MET A 14 -2.43 6.38 12.74
N SER A 15 -3.75 6.39 12.95
CA SER A 15 -4.39 5.42 13.84
C SER A 15 -4.64 4.08 13.14
N GLN A 16 -4.68 4.05 11.81
CA GLN A 16 -4.90 2.83 11.05
C GLN A 16 -4.24 2.92 9.68
N ALA A 17 -3.97 1.77 9.07
CA ALA A 17 -3.35 1.72 7.77
C ALA A 17 -4.31 2.17 6.67
N MET A 18 -3.76 2.80 5.63
CA MET A 18 -4.49 3.20 4.45
C MET A 18 -3.83 2.60 3.22
N GLY A 19 -4.62 2.39 2.17
CA GLY A 19 -4.11 1.81 0.93
C GLY A 19 -3.59 2.87 -0.02
N LEU A 20 -2.67 2.46 -0.91
CA LEU A 20 -2.14 3.33 -1.94
C LEU A 20 -3.18 3.51 -3.04
N GLY A 21 -3.51 4.75 -3.38
CA GLY A 21 -4.47 5.09 -4.42
C GLY A 21 -3.81 5.32 -5.77
N SER A 22 -4.63 5.47 -6.80
CA SER A 22 -4.16 5.60 -8.19
C SER A 22 -3.38 6.87 -8.46
N ASP A 23 -3.56 7.89 -7.63
CA ASP A 23 -2.86 9.18 -7.77
C ASP A 23 -1.61 9.26 -6.88
N GLY A 24 -1.21 8.16 -6.27
CA GLY A 24 -0.07 8.13 -5.38
C GLY A 24 -0.36 8.58 -3.95
N CYS A 25 -1.60 8.95 -3.66
CA CYS A 25 -2.02 9.35 -2.32
C CYS A 25 -2.57 8.15 -1.54
N LEU A 26 -2.52 8.25 -0.21
CA LEU A 26 -3.12 7.22 0.62
C LEU A 26 -4.64 7.44 0.69
N VAL A 27 -5.40 6.37 0.50
CA VAL A 27 -6.85 6.43 0.52
C VAL A 27 -7.41 5.39 1.47
N ASN A 28 -8.49 5.75 2.13
CA ASN A 28 -9.12 4.91 3.12
C ASN A 28 -10.10 3.91 2.49
N LYS A 29 -10.82 4.35 1.47
CA LYS A 29 -11.84 3.50 0.83
C LYS A 29 -11.21 2.50 -0.10
N LYS A 30 -11.52 1.23 0.12
CA LYS A 30 -10.95 0.10 -0.63
C LYS A 30 -11.16 0.25 -2.14
N MET A 31 -12.31 0.77 -2.57
CA MET A 31 -12.65 0.94 -3.97
C MET A 31 -11.72 1.89 -4.73
N PHE A 32 -11.02 2.77 -4.02
CA PHE A 32 -10.09 3.72 -4.62
C PHE A 32 -8.64 3.29 -4.50
N GLN A 33 -8.37 2.14 -3.91
CA GLN A 33 -7.01 1.63 -3.75
C GLN A 33 -6.58 0.88 -4.99
N LEU A 34 -5.30 1.05 -5.36
CA LEU A 34 -4.72 0.31 -6.48
C LEU A 34 -4.60 -1.17 -6.17
N MET A 35 -4.85 -1.98 -7.18
CA MET A 35 -4.60 -3.40 -7.12
C MET A 35 -3.35 -3.74 -7.92
N PHE A 36 -2.52 -4.61 -7.34
CA PHE A 36 -1.28 -5.08 -7.96
C PHE A 36 -1.30 -6.60 -7.98
N ASP A 37 -0.46 -7.19 -8.83
CA ASP A 37 -0.11 -8.60 -8.62
C ASP A 37 0.84 -8.67 -7.40
N LYS A 38 1.03 -9.86 -6.87
CA LYS A 38 1.81 -10.03 -5.64
C LYS A 38 3.23 -9.50 -5.77
N GLU A 39 3.89 -9.81 -6.88
CA GLU A 39 5.27 -9.40 -7.12
C GLU A 39 5.41 -7.89 -7.18
N ARG A 40 4.53 -7.24 -7.91
CA ARG A 40 4.55 -5.78 -8.03
C ARG A 40 4.21 -5.10 -6.71
N ALA A 41 3.26 -5.67 -5.96
CA ALA A 41 2.90 -5.14 -4.65
C ALA A 41 4.10 -5.14 -3.71
N GLU A 42 4.87 -6.22 -3.70
CA GLU A 42 6.06 -6.30 -2.86
C GLU A 42 7.14 -5.30 -3.29
N GLU A 43 7.31 -5.12 -4.60
CA GLU A 43 8.23 -4.11 -5.15
C GLU A 43 7.85 -2.70 -4.68
N VAL A 44 6.59 -2.35 -4.81
CA VAL A 44 6.08 -1.03 -4.41
C VAL A 44 6.24 -0.85 -2.90
N ALA A 45 5.96 -1.88 -2.13
CA ALA A 45 6.11 -1.84 -0.67
C ALA A 45 7.56 -1.54 -0.27
N GLU A 46 8.53 -2.15 -0.96
CA GLU A 46 9.95 -1.90 -0.69
C GLU A 46 10.34 -0.45 -0.99
N ILE A 47 9.83 0.11 -2.08
CA ILE A 47 10.09 1.50 -2.44
C ILE A 47 9.56 2.43 -1.35
N ILE A 48 8.35 2.17 -0.88
CA ILE A 48 7.73 3.00 0.16
C ILE A 48 8.49 2.88 1.49
N ARG A 49 8.93 1.68 1.84
CA ARG A 49 9.73 1.47 3.06
C ARG A 49 11.03 2.28 3.02
N GLY A 50 11.64 2.38 1.84
CA GLY A 50 12.85 3.19 1.68
C GLY A 50 12.60 4.67 1.87
N ASP A 51 11.46 5.17 1.41
CA ASP A 51 11.10 6.58 1.52
C ASP A 51 10.58 6.95 2.91
N PHE A 52 9.93 6.01 3.59
CA PHE A 52 9.32 6.26 4.90
C PHE A 52 9.72 5.14 5.87
N PRO A 53 10.97 5.17 6.38
CA PRO A 53 11.48 4.07 7.21
C PRO A 53 10.72 3.85 8.51
N ASP A 54 10.00 4.86 8.99
CA ASP A 54 9.20 4.74 10.22
C ASP A 54 7.79 4.21 9.96
N ALA A 55 7.42 4.05 8.70
CA ALA A 55 6.10 3.56 8.35
C ALA A 55 6.04 2.04 8.41
N VAL A 56 4.86 1.52 8.74
CA VAL A 56 4.59 0.09 8.63
C VAL A 56 3.93 -0.13 7.27
N VAL A 57 4.64 -0.83 6.38
CA VAL A 57 4.17 -1.09 5.03
C VAL A 57 3.93 -2.58 4.88
N THR A 58 2.73 -2.96 4.49
CA THR A 58 2.34 -4.36 4.33
C THR A 58 1.69 -4.58 2.98
N VAL A 59 1.80 -5.81 2.48
CA VAL A 59 1.11 -6.25 1.28
C VAL A 59 -0.04 -7.13 1.74
N ALA A 60 -1.24 -6.79 1.33
CA ALA A 60 -2.44 -7.51 1.73
C ALA A 60 -3.23 -7.96 0.52
N LYS A 61 -3.86 -9.10 0.63
CA LYS A 61 -4.78 -9.55 -0.40
C LYS A 61 -6.03 -8.69 -0.37
N PHE A 62 -6.51 -8.32 -1.56
CA PHE A 62 -7.65 -7.40 -1.70
C PHE A 62 -9.03 -8.03 -1.31
#